data_b52296b925ca019fa9163c4763af5754
#
_entry.id   b52296b925ca019fa9163c4763af5754
#
_cell.length_a   1.000
_cell.length_b   1.000
_cell.length_c   1.000
_cell.angle_alpha   90.00
_cell.angle_beta   90.00
_cell.angle_gamma   90.00
#
_symmetry.space_group_name_H-M   'P 1'
#
loop_
_entity.id
_entity.type
_entity.pdbx_description
1 polymer ?
#
loop_
_entity_poly.entity_id
_entity_poly.type
_entity_poly.pdbx_seq_one_letter_code
_entity_poly.pdbx_strand_id
1 'polypeptide(L)'
;SIEVKWQSYWEENKSFKAERDSSKKKYYLLEMFPYPSGRIHMGHVRNYGIGDAIARFMRMKGFNVLHPIGWDAFGLPAENAAIQNNTHPAQWTEDNIAAMQVQLRSLGLSYDWDREIATCRPEYYRWNQWCFLKFYEKGLVYRKKSQVNWCNACNTVLANEQVIDGCCWRCDGEAEDRFQEGWFFKITDYADRLLEGCKQLSGKWPEQVLTMQSNWIGKSYGAEVNFKIKEKNEVIKVFTTRPDTLYGATFMVLAPEHPLVTKLSLGTEQEIAVGKFVNKVKQEDKVTRTSETGEKNGVFTGAYAVNPLTGEDIPVWSANFVLMDYGTGAIMSVPAHDQRDLDFARKYDLPVRMVIQPVEGPLDESNMTEAFSANGVMVNSGSFNGLFSDEAKSKVCEYLEGTKIGKASVNFRLRDWGVSRQRYWGTPIPIVRCDECGLVPVPEDQLPIQLPLDVDLGNRGQSPLTTLAEFYKTQCPECGKLARRETDTLDTFVCS
;
A
#
# COMPACT_ATOMS: atom_id res chain seq x y z
N SER A 1 -39.24 -32.15 6.26
CA SER A 1 -39.67 -30.79 6.64
C SER A 1 -40.12 -30.03 5.41
N ILE A 2 -40.85 -28.92 5.58
CA ILE A 2 -41.24 -28.00 4.49
C ILE A 2 -39.98 -27.44 3.81
N GLU A 3 -38.96 -27.12 4.58
CA GLU A 3 -37.71 -26.61 4.10
C GLU A 3 -37.02 -27.58 3.14
N VAL A 4 -36.85 -28.84 3.53
CA VAL A 4 -36.24 -29.87 2.68
C VAL A 4 -36.98 -30.04 1.36
N LYS A 5 -38.34 -30.05 1.44
CA LYS A 5 -39.20 -30.15 0.23
C LYS A 5 -38.88 -29.01 -0.76
N TRP A 6 -38.83 -27.78 -0.27
CA TRP A 6 -38.61 -26.63 -1.15
C TRP A 6 -37.14 -26.52 -1.64
N GLN A 7 -36.19 -26.86 -0.80
CA GLN A 7 -34.75 -26.89 -1.23
C GLN A 7 -34.55 -27.92 -2.36
N SER A 8 -35.10 -29.17 -2.19
CA SER A 8 -35.06 -30.17 -3.27
C SER A 8 -35.78 -29.71 -4.53
N TYR A 9 -36.94 -29.07 -4.40
CA TYR A 9 -37.67 -28.55 -5.56
C TYR A 9 -36.82 -27.46 -6.31
N TRP A 10 -36.21 -26.53 -5.59
CA TRP A 10 -35.40 -25.49 -6.21
C TRP A 10 -34.16 -26.05 -6.91
N GLU A 11 -33.54 -27.07 -6.35
CA GLU A 11 -32.37 -27.72 -6.94
C GLU A 11 -32.72 -28.53 -8.19
N GLU A 12 -33.74 -29.36 -8.11
CA GLU A 12 -34.22 -30.17 -9.24
C GLU A 12 -34.70 -29.34 -10.42
N ASN A 13 -35.38 -28.22 -10.16
CA ASN A 13 -35.93 -27.34 -11.18
C ASN A 13 -34.97 -26.20 -11.55
N LYS A 14 -33.77 -26.13 -10.97
CA LYS A 14 -32.80 -25.03 -11.17
C LYS A 14 -33.44 -23.65 -11.07
N SER A 15 -34.33 -23.46 -10.06
CA SER A 15 -35.26 -22.34 -9.94
C SER A 15 -34.57 -20.97 -9.92
N PHE A 16 -33.29 -20.93 -9.59
CA PHE A 16 -32.50 -19.68 -9.46
C PHE A 16 -31.47 -19.49 -10.56
N LYS A 17 -31.43 -20.38 -11.54
CA LYS A 17 -30.52 -20.28 -12.69
C LYS A 17 -30.80 -19.03 -13.51
N ALA A 18 -29.74 -18.27 -13.78
CA ALA A 18 -29.79 -17.11 -14.67
C ALA A 18 -29.41 -17.49 -16.08
N GLU A 19 -30.32 -17.30 -17.02
CA GLU A 19 -30.10 -17.53 -18.45
C GLU A 19 -30.06 -16.21 -19.22
N ARG A 20 -29.46 -16.22 -20.41
CA ARG A 20 -29.49 -15.05 -21.29
C ARG A 20 -30.92 -14.85 -21.83
N ASP A 21 -31.60 -13.84 -21.31
CA ASP A 21 -32.96 -13.47 -21.74
C ASP A 21 -32.98 -11.94 -21.98
N SER A 22 -33.04 -11.56 -23.26
CA SER A 22 -33.10 -10.15 -23.66
C SER A 22 -34.46 -9.49 -23.45
N SER A 23 -35.51 -10.29 -23.20
CA SER A 23 -36.87 -9.78 -22.93
C SER A 23 -37.04 -9.29 -21.49
N LYS A 24 -36.18 -9.72 -20.58
CA LYS A 24 -36.23 -9.36 -19.16
C LYS A 24 -35.17 -8.31 -18.81
N LYS A 25 -35.54 -7.37 -17.95
CA LYS A 25 -34.59 -6.43 -17.36
C LYS A 25 -33.61 -7.18 -16.48
N LYS A 26 -32.29 -6.91 -16.66
CA LYS A 26 -31.21 -7.56 -15.92
C LYS A 26 -31.08 -6.97 -14.51
N TYR A 27 -30.77 -7.83 -13.56
CA TYR A 27 -30.33 -7.46 -12.23
C TYR A 27 -29.17 -8.33 -11.81
N TYR A 28 -28.05 -7.70 -11.42
CA TYR A 28 -26.85 -8.38 -10.90
C TYR A 28 -26.75 -8.10 -9.41
N LEU A 29 -26.74 -9.15 -8.61
CA LEU A 29 -26.50 -9.07 -7.17
C LEU A 29 -25.23 -9.83 -6.84
N LEU A 30 -24.26 -9.14 -6.29
CA LEU A 30 -22.99 -9.69 -5.83
C LEU A 30 -22.84 -9.45 -4.33
N GLU A 31 -22.41 -10.49 -3.64
CA GLU A 31 -22.01 -10.45 -2.24
C GLU A 31 -20.53 -10.79 -2.14
N MET A 32 -19.90 -10.40 -1.04
CA MET A 32 -18.51 -10.75 -0.79
C MET A 32 -18.39 -12.27 -0.60
N PHE A 33 -17.51 -12.89 -1.39
CA PHE A 33 -17.24 -14.32 -1.30
C PHE A 33 -16.59 -14.67 0.04
N PRO A 34 -16.99 -15.78 0.69
CA PRO A 34 -16.38 -16.20 1.93
C PRO A 34 -15.01 -16.83 1.69
N TYR A 35 -14.14 -16.69 2.69
CA TYR A 35 -12.92 -17.49 2.79
C TYR A 35 -13.25 -18.90 3.28
N PRO A 36 -12.87 -19.97 2.56
CA PRO A 36 -13.14 -21.34 2.98
C PRO A 36 -12.08 -21.83 3.99
N SER A 37 -11.95 -21.11 5.12
CA SER A 37 -10.99 -21.42 6.18
C SER A 37 -11.62 -22.14 7.39
N GLY A 38 -12.93 -22.44 7.33
CA GLY A 38 -13.65 -23.09 8.43
C GLY A 38 -15.13 -23.25 8.14
N ARG A 39 -15.96 -23.05 9.15
CA ARG A 39 -17.45 -23.14 9.06
C ARG A 39 -18.05 -21.76 8.90
N ILE A 40 -19.28 -21.69 8.33
CA ILE A 40 -20.03 -20.43 8.31
C ILE A 40 -20.39 -20.01 9.76
N HIS A 41 -20.55 -18.72 9.95
CA HIS A 41 -20.96 -18.12 11.22
C HIS A 41 -22.07 -17.07 10.98
N MET A 42 -22.62 -16.50 12.05
CA MET A 42 -23.74 -15.55 11.96
C MET A 42 -23.43 -14.32 11.08
N GLY A 43 -22.16 -13.92 10.96
CA GLY A 43 -21.76 -12.85 10.02
C GLY A 43 -22.04 -13.21 8.56
N HIS A 44 -21.75 -14.44 8.16
CA HIS A 44 -22.11 -14.95 6.81
C HIS A 44 -23.64 -14.98 6.62
N VAL A 45 -24.37 -15.50 7.61
CA VAL A 45 -25.86 -15.55 7.54
C VAL A 45 -26.45 -14.16 7.36
N ARG A 46 -25.95 -13.17 8.13
CA ARG A 46 -26.39 -11.77 8.00
C ARG A 46 -26.10 -11.20 6.62
N ASN A 47 -24.88 -11.39 6.13
CA ASN A 47 -24.45 -10.86 4.83
C ASN A 47 -25.31 -11.44 3.70
N TYR A 48 -25.40 -12.76 3.62
CA TYR A 48 -26.04 -13.46 2.51
C TYR A 48 -27.57 -13.44 2.61
N GLY A 49 -28.13 -13.40 3.82
CA GLY A 49 -29.58 -13.30 4.00
C GLY A 49 -30.16 -11.98 3.51
N ILE A 50 -29.41 -10.87 3.64
CA ILE A 50 -29.85 -9.55 3.11
C ILE A 50 -29.86 -9.58 1.58
N GLY A 51 -28.80 -10.08 0.95
CA GLY A 51 -28.71 -10.19 -0.50
C GLY A 51 -29.75 -11.16 -1.06
N ASP A 52 -29.97 -12.30 -0.43
CA ASP A 52 -30.98 -13.28 -0.85
C ASP A 52 -32.41 -12.68 -0.84
N ALA A 53 -32.75 -11.91 0.19
CA ALA A 53 -34.04 -11.21 0.23
C ALA A 53 -34.20 -10.26 -0.97
N ILE A 54 -33.18 -9.50 -1.31
CA ILE A 54 -33.17 -8.61 -2.48
C ILE A 54 -33.27 -9.41 -3.79
N ALA A 55 -32.49 -10.50 -3.94
CA ALA A 55 -32.51 -11.35 -5.13
C ALA A 55 -33.90 -11.93 -5.38
N ARG A 56 -34.56 -12.44 -4.34
CA ARG A 56 -35.92 -12.96 -4.43
C ARG A 56 -36.94 -11.89 -4.78
N PHE A 57 -36.86 -10.72 -4.13
CA PHE A 57 -37.70 -9.59 -4.44
C PHE A 57 -37.60 -9.15 -5.89
N MET A 58 -36.39 -9.06 -6.42
CA MET A 58 -36.17 -8.66 -7.81
C MET A 58 -36.67 -9.72 -8.81
N ARG A 59 -36.54 -11.02 -8.50
CA ARG A 59 -37.16 -12.10 -9.29
C ARG A 59 -38.67 -11.99 -9.30
N MET A 60 -39.31 -11.73 -8.14
CA MET A 60 -40.77 -11.52 -8.04
C MET A 60 -41.22 -10.31 -8.86
N LYS A 61 -40.38 -9.32 -9.04
CA LYS A 61 -40.62 -8.15 -9.93
C LYS A 61 -40.37 -8.45 -11.43
N GLY A 62 -40.05 -9.67 -11.80
CA GLY A 62 -39.86 -10.10 -13.18
C GLY A 62 -38.48 -9.83 -13.75
N PHE A 63 -37.49 -9.44 -12.93
CA PHE A 63 -36.14 -9.26 -13.42
C PHE A 63 -35.46 -10.61 -13.68
N ASN A 64 -34.52 -10.63 -14.62
CA ASN A 64 -33.55 -11.70 -14.80
C ASN A 64 -32.38 -11.45 -13.83
N VAL A 65 -32.36 -12.20 -12.72
CA VAL A 65 -31.43 -11.97 -11.63
C VAL A 65 -30.26 -12.94 -11.70
N LEU A 66 -29.06 -12.40 -11.89
CA LEU A 66 -27.81 -13.13 -11.69
C LEU A 66 -27.35 -12.94 -10.23
N HIS A 67 -27.39 -14.03 -9.43
CA HIS A 67 -26.97 -14.08 -8.04
C HIS A 67 -25.96 -15.22 -7.87
N PRO A 68 -24.67 -14.99 -8.20
CA PRO A 68 -23.64 -16.01 -8.11
C PRO A 68 -23.12 -16.18 -6.70
N ILE A 69 -22.45 -17.30 -6.45
CA ILE A 69 -21.64 -17.58 -5.28
C ILE A 69 -20.22 -17.95 -5.72
N GLY A 70 -19.26 -17.71 -4.86
CA GLY A 70 -17.87 -18.12 -5.06
C GLY A 70 -17.11 -18.23 -3.75
N TRP A 71 -15.84 -18.62 -3.87
CA TRP A 71 -14.94 -18.85 -2.75
C TRP A 71 -13.68 -18.05 -2.97
N ASP A 72 -13.37 -17.14 -2.06
CA ASP A 72 -12.06 -16.49 -2.01
C ASP A 72 -11.09 -17.45 -1.34
N ALA A 73 -10.44 -18.27 -2.15
CA ALA A 73 -9.88 -19.55 -1.72
C ALA A 73 -8.34 -19.59 -1.72
N PHE A 74 -7.69 -18.50 -2.13
CA PHE A 74 -6.24 -18.35 -2.04
C PHE A 74 -5.82 -17.57 -0.78
N GLY A 75 -4.53 -17.59 -0.47
CA GLY A 75 -3.89 -16.73 0.51
C GLY A 75 -3.46 -17.42 1.78
N LEU A 76 -2.81 -16.63 2.62
CA LEU A 76 -2.18 -17.03 3.88
C LEU A 76 -3.10 -17.75 4.88
N PRO A 77 -4.37 -17.34 5.07
CA PRO A 77 -5.21 -18.02 6.05
C PRO A 77 -5.43 -19.50 5.74
N ALA A 78 -5.68 -19.85 4.48
CA ALA A 78 -5.86 -21.23 4.06
C ALA A 78 -4.55 -22.02 4.13
N GLU A 79 -3.44 -21.44 3.66
CA GLU A 79 -2.11 -22.08 3.72
C GLU A 79 -1.67 -22.33 5.17
N ASN A 80 -1.84 -21.33 6.06
CA ASN A 80 -1.48 -21.48 7.46
C ASN A 80 -2.34 -22.52 8.17
N ALA A 81 -3.65 -22.53 7.94
CA ALA A 81 -4.55 -23.52 8.52
C ALA A 81 -4.21 -24.93 8.04
N ALA A 82 -3.87 -25.10 6.77
CA ALA A 82 -3.45 -26.38 6.21
C ALA A 82 -2.13 -26.87 6.86
N ILE A 83 -1.13 -26.02 6.98
CA ILE A 83 0.13 -26.35 7.64
C ILE A 83 -0.09 -26.76 9.11
N GLN A 84 -0.92 -26.01 9.85
CA GLN A 84 -1.25 -26.32 11.24
C GLN A 84 -1.95 -27.66 11.43
N ASN A 85 -2.77 -28.04 10.45
CA ASN A 85 -3.51 -29.31 10.45
C ASN A 85 -2.76 -30.45 9.72
N ASN A 86 -1.50 -30.21 9.31
CA ASN A 86 -0.67 -31.16 8.57
C ASN A 86 -1.39 -31.70 7.31
N THR A 87 -2.04 -30.82 6.57
CA THR A 87 -2.83 -31.11 5.38
C THR A 87 -2.34 -30.24 4.22
N HIS A 88 -2.55 -30.67 2.97
CA HIS A 88 -2.23 -29.84 1.80
C HIS A 88 -3.27 -28.71 1.64
N PRO A 89 -2.88 -27.44 1.31
CA PRO A 89 -3.81 -26.32 1.19
C PRO A 89 -4.95 -26.53 0.21
N ALA A 90 -4.69 -27.21 -0.92
CA ALA A 90 -5.74 -27.52 -1.88
C ALA A 90 -6.81 -28.43 -1.27
N GLN A 91 -6.40 -29.50 -0.59
CA GLN A 91 -7.32 -30.44 0.05
C GLN A 91 -8.09 -29.74 1.19
N TRP A 92 -7.38 -29.01 2.07
CA TRP A 92 -8.00 -28.23 3.15
C TRP A 92 -9.05 -27.27 2.62
N THR A 93 -8.75 -26.58 1.54
CA THR A 93 -9.63 -25.59 0.91
C THR A 93 -10.88 -26.25 0.33
N GLU A 94 -10.71 -27.33 -0.46
CA GLU A 94 -11.84 -28.04 -1.07
C GLU A 94 -12.76 -28.69 0.00
N ASP A 95 -12.19 -29.27 1.06
CA ASP A 95 -12.97 -29.83 2.18
C ASP A 95 -13.81 -28.75 2.90
N ASN A 96 -13.24 -27.55 3.08
CA ASN A 96 -13.99 -26.44 3.66
C ASN A 96 -15.05 -25.89 2.70
N ILE A 97 -14.76 -25.77 1.41
CA ILE A 97 -15.74 -25.39 0.38
C ILE A 97 -16.93 -26.36 0.44
N ALA A 98 -16.68 -27.66 0.38
CA ALA A 98 -17.73 -28.68 0.43
C ALA A 98 -18.57 -28.57 1.70
N ALA A 99 -17.95 -28.37 2.87
CA ALA A 99 -18.66 -28.21 4.12
C ALA A 99 -19.51 -26.91 4.16
N MET A 100 -18.97 -25.80 3.67
CA MET A 100 -19.69 -24.52 3.61
C MET A 100 -20.83 -24.55 2.59
N GLN A 101 -20.66 -25.25 1.45
CA GLN A 101 -21.74 -25.48 0.48
C GLN A 101 -22.95 -26.13 1.12
N VAL A 102 -22.73 -27.22 1.87
CA VAL A 102 -23.82 -27.91 2.60
C VAL A 102 -24.55 -26.94 3.53
N GLN A 103 -23.80 -26.13 4.27
CA GLN A 103 -24.38 -25.16 5.20
C GLN A 103 -25.15 -24.05 4.47
N LEU A 104 -24.62 -23.46 3.39
CA LEU A 104 -25.28 -22.41 2.61
C LEU A 104 -26.53 -22.95 1.89
N ARG A 105 -26.49 -24.17 1.36
CA ARG A 105 -27.67 -24.83 0.78
C ARG A 105 -28.75 -25.08 1.82
N SER A 106 -28.39 -25.47 3.04
CA SER A 106 -29.35 -25.67 4.12
C SER A 106 -30.05 -24.39 4.57
N LEU A 107 -29.43 -23.21 4.34
CA LEU A 107 -30.11 -21.90 4.54
C LEU A 107 -31.16 -21.61 3.45
N GLY A 108 -31.14 -22.37 2.35
CA GLY A 108 -32.08 -22.20 1.24
C GLY A 108 -31.84 -20.94 0.42
N LEU A 109 -30.64 -20.43 0.36
CA LEU A 109 -30.27 -19.22 -0.39
C LEU A 109 -30.46 -19.39 -1.89
N SER A 110 -30.89 -18.36 -2.58
CA SER A 110 -31.27 -18.37 -4.00
C SER A 110 -30.09 -18.10 -4.94
N TYR A 111 -28.96 -18.78 -4.70
CA TYR A 111 -27.80 -18.70 -5.59
C TYR A 111 -27.98 -19.50 -6.88
N ASP A 112 -27.36 -18.99 -7.95
CA ASP A 112 -27.15 -19.76 -9.18
C ASP A 112 -25.90 -20.64 -9.01
N TRP A 113 -26.07 -21.84 -8.45
CA TRP A 113 -24.99 -22.77 -8.16
C TRP A 113 -24.27 -23.28 -9.42
N ASP A 114 -24.90 -23.21 -10.62
CA ASP A 114 -24.23 -23.55 -11.87
C ASP A 114 -23.13 -22.53 -12.23
N ARG A 115 -23.09 -21.38 -11.55
CA ARG A 115 -22.08 -20.32 -11.72
C ARG A 115 -21.17 -20.16 -10.51
N GLU A 116 -21.06 -21.21 -9.70
CA GLU A 116 -20.13 -21.27 -8.60
C GLU A 116 -18.70 -21.19 -9.11
N ILE A 117 -17.85 -20.40 -8.46
CA ILE A 117 -16.42 -20.26 -8.78
C ILE A 117 -15.57 -20.40 -7.51
N ALA A 118 -14.30 -20.77 -7.67
CA ALA A 118 -13.31 -20.71 -6.60
C ALA A 118 -12.02 -20.09 -7.15
N THR A 119 -11.50 -19.09 -6.45
CA THR A 119 -10.33 -18.33 -6.93
C THR A 119 -9.07 -19.17 -7.05
N CYS A 120 -8.99 -20.31 -6.32
CA CYS A 120 -7.87 -21.23 -6.34
C CYS A 120 -7.90 -22.25 -7.49
N ARG A 121 -8.96 -22.31 -8.28
CA ARG A 121 -9.07 -23.26 -9.38
C ARG A 121 -8.41 -22.73 -10.65
N PRO A 122 -7.70 -23.58 -11.42
CA PRO A 122 -6.98 -23.17 -12.63
C PRO A 122 -7.83 -22.43 -13.67
N GLU A 123 -9.08 -22.85 -13.86
CA GLU A 123 -10.03 -22.21 -14.78
C GLU A 123 -10.40 -20.78 -14.37
N TYR A 124 -10.28 -20.44 -13.07
CA TYR A 124 -10.47 -19.10 -12.59
C TYR A 124 -9.17 -18.28 -12.63
N TYR A 125 -8.09 -18.74 -11.96
CA TYR A 125 -6.91 -17.92 -11.82
C TYR A 125 -6.09 -17.73 -13.12
N ARG A 126 -6.39 -18.50 -14.18
CA ARG A 126 -5.88 -18.18 -15.51
C ARG A 126 -6.20 -16.76 -15.95
N TRP A 127 -7.35 -16.25 -15.51
CA TRP A 127 -7.78 -14.90 -15.84
C TRP A 127 -7.01 -13.84 -15.02
N ASN A 128 -6.61 -14.15 -13.81
CA ASN A 128 -5.72 -13.30 -13.03
C ASN A 128 -4.35 -13.19 -13.70
N GLN A 129 -3.83 -14.33 -14.19
CA GLN A 129 -2.59 -14.38 -14.96
C GLN A 129 -2.71 -13.59 -16.27
N TRP A 130 -3.81 -13.76 -16.98
CA TRP A 130 -4.09 -13.01 -18.20
C TRP A 130 -4.18 -11.50 -17.93
N CYS A 131 -4.88 -11.07 -16.90
CA CYS A 131 -4.94 -9.67 -16.49
C CYS A 131 -3.55 -9.12 -16.17
N PHE A 132 -2.74 -9.88 -15.44
CA PHE A 132 -1.36 -9.51 -15.14
C PHE A 132 -0.55 -9.25 -16.43
N LEU A 133 -0.65 -10.15 -17.41
CA LEU A 133 0.04 -10.00 -18.69
C LEU A 133 -0.44 -8.76 -19.44
N LYS A 134 -1.76 -8.51 -19.47
CA LYS A 134 -2.31 -7.29 -20.11
C LYS A 134 -1.87 -6.00 -19.42
N PHE A 135 -1.72 -6.03 -18.10
CA PHE A 135 -1.17 -4.89 -17.36
C PHE A 135 0.33 -4.72 -17.63
N TYR A 136 1.06 -5.83 -17.75
CA TYR A 136 2.49 -5.82 -18.09
C TYR A 136 2.73 -5.22 -19.49
N GLU A 137 1.96 -5.66 -20.50
CA GLU A 137 1.98 -5.10 -21.87
C GLU A 137 1.76 -3.58 -21.90
N LYS A 138 0.87 -3.09 -21.01
CA LYS A 138 0.56 -1.65 -20.89
C LYS A 138 1.54 -0.87 -20.02
N GLY A 139 2.59 -1.49 -19.51
CA GLY A 139 3.54 -0.86 -18.61
C GLY A 139 2.98 -0.50 -17.22
N LEU A 140 1.84 -1.08 -16.85
CA LEU A 140 1.20 -0.90 -15.53
C LEU A 140 1.73 -1.86 -14.48
N VAL A 141 2.55 -2.82 -14.88
CA VAL A 141 3.25 -3.75 -13.99
C VAL A 141 4.74 -3.59 -14.17
N TYR A 142 5.46 -3.51 -13.08
CA TYR A 142 6.91 -3.42 -13.08
C TYR A 142 7.50 -4.16 -11.87
N ARG A 143 8.80 -4.42 -11.94
CA ARG A 143 9.56 -5.07 -10.89
C ARG A 143 10.58 -4.09 -10.31
N LYS A 144 10.62 -3.99 -8.98
CA LYS A 144 11.64 -3.19 -8.29
C LYS A 144 12.09 -3.86 -7.00
N LYS A 145 13.27 -3.46 -6.56
CA LYS A 145 13.76 -3.75 -5.21
C LYS A 145 13.14 -2.74 -4.25
N SER A 146 12.43 -3.23 -3.23
CA SER A 146 11.82 -2.40 -2.18
C SER A 146 12.19 -2.93 -0.81
N GLN A 147 12.14 -2.05 0.17
CA GLN A 147 12.25 -2.42 1.57
C GLN A 147 10.96 -3.10 2.03
N VAL A 148 11.09 -4.21 2.71
CA VAL A 148 9.99 -5.02 3.26
C VAL A 148 10.34 -5.44 4.67
N ASN A 149 9.33 -5.58 5.53
CA ASN A 149 9.52 -6.22 6.82
C ASN A 149 9.72 -7.72 6.60
N TRP A 150 10.75 -8.29 7.17
CA TRP A 150 11.11 -9.70 7.01
C TRP A 150 11.21 -10.39 8.36
N CYS A 151 10.64 -11.57 8.46
CA CYS A 151 10.82 -12.44 9.61
C CYS A 151 11.78 -13.59 9.26
N ASN A 152 12.95 -13.64 9.91
CA ASN A 152 13.94 -14.71 9.67
C ASN A 152 13.43 -16.08 10.14
N ALA A 153 12.71 -16.13 11.27
CA ALA A 153 12.18 -17.39 11.81
C ALA A 153 11.07 -17.99 10.94
N CYS A 154 10.20 -17.13 10.36
CA CYS A 154 9.15 -17.56 9.45
C CYS A 154 9.60 -17.57 7.98
N ASN A 155 10.79 -17.01 7.68
CA ASN A 155 11.37 -16.86 6.35
C ASN A 155 10.37 -16.26 5.33
N THR A 156 9.77 -15.12 5.70
CA THR A 156 8.70 -14.49 4.91
C THR A 156 8.67 -12.98 5.06
N VAL A 157 8.16 -12.32 4.02
CA VAL A 157 7.76 -10.92 4.09
C VAL A 157 6.54 -10.76 4.98
N LEU A 158 6.57 -9.76 5.83
CA LEU A 158 5.45 -9.35 6.66
C LEU A 158 4.82 -8.07 6.09
N ALA A 159 3.50 -8.02 6.04
CA ALA A 159 2.79 -6.76 5.88
C ALA A 159 2.98 -5.88 7.13
N ASN A 160 2.77 -4.58 7.02
CA ASN A 160 2.95 -3.67 8.16
C ASN A 160 2.06 -4.08 9.36
N GLU A 161 0.84 -4.54 9.08
CA GLU A 161 -0.13 -5.00 10.09
C GLU A 161 0.27 -6.33 10.76
N GLN A 162 1.28 -7.01 10.23
CA GLN A 162 1.82 -8.26 10.75
C GLN A 162 3.08 -8.06 11.60
N VAL A 163 3.48 -6.81 11.81
CA VAL A 163 4.55 -6.45 12.74
C VAL A 163 3.92 -5.78 13.95
N ILE A 164 4.03 -6.42 15.11
CA ILE A 164 3.50 -5.92 16.38
C ILE A 164 4.70 -5.68 17.30
N ASP A 165 4.86 -4.46 17.77
CA ASP A 165 5.98 -4.06 18.64
C ASP A 165 7.37 -4.44 18.08
N GLY A 166 7.53 -4.34 16.74
CA GLY A 166 8.77 -4.70 16.06
C GLY A 166 8.97 -6.20 15.83
N CYS A 167 8.01 -7.03 16.25
CA CYS A 167 8.08 -8.48 16.18
C CYS A 167 7.05 -9.06 15.19
N CYS A 168 7.35 -10.24 14.68
CA CYS A 168 6.43 -11.01 13.85
C CYS A 168 5.22 -11.47 14.68
N TRP A 169 4.02 -11.06 14.29
CA TRP A 169 2.74 -11.43 14.93
C TRP A 169 2.53 -12.94 15.13
N ARG A 170 3.30 -13.78 14.42
CA ARG A 170 3.13 -15.22 14.33
C ARG A 170 4.09 -16.00 15.23
N CYS A 171 5.34 -15.56 15.34
CA CYS A 171 6.39 -16.29 16.04
C CYS A 171 7.11 -15.45 17.10
N ASP A 172 6.67 -14.20 17.29
CA ASP A 172 7.27 -13.21 18.19
C ASP A 172 8.78 -12.96 17.94
N GLY A 173 9.30 -13.46 16.79
CA GLY A 173 10.66 -13.17 16.34
C GLY A 173 10.79 -11.76 15.83
N GLU A 174 11.92 -11.12 16.06
CA GLU A 174 12.21 -9.76 15.60
C GLU A 174 12.03 -9.64 14.07
N ALA A 175 11.32 -8.61 13.64
CA ALA A 175 11.15 -8.29 12.23
C ALA A 175 12.28 -7.38 11.77
N GLU A 176 12.94 -7.75 10.67
CA GLU A 176 14.04 -7.00 10.08
C GLU A 176 13.63 -6.33 8.79
N ASP A 177 14.14 -5.14 8.54
CA ASP A 177 14.03 -4.50 7.23
C ASP A 177 14.95 -5.20 6.22
N ARG A 178 14.36 -5.71 5.14
CA ARG A 178 15.09 -6.39 4.06
C ARG A 178 14.73 -5.81 2.71
N PHE A 179 15.73 -5.59 1.86
CA PHE A 179 15.48 -5.24 0.46
C PHE A 179 15.18 -6.48 -0.36
N GLN A 180 13.98 -6.53 -0.92
CA GLN A 180 13.54 -7.62 -1.76
C GLN A 180 13.00 -7.11 -3.09
N GLU A 181 13.26 -7.83 -4.17
CA GLU A 181 12.65 -7.56 -5.45
C GLU A 181 11.23 -8.12 -5.48
N GLY A 182 10.30 -7.33 -5.97
CA GLY A 182 8.90 -7.72 -6.09
C GLY A 182 8.20 -7.01 -7.24
N TRP A 183 7.03 -7.51 -7.59
CA TRP A 183 6.15 -6.96 -8.63
C TRP A 183 5.19 -5.94 -8.05
N PHE A 184 4.94 -4.88 -8.80
CA PHE A 184 4.09 -3.76 -8.40
C PHE A 184 3.11 -3.40 -9.52
N PHE A 185 1.87 -3.09 -9.13
CA PHE A 185 0.90 -2.44 -10.00
C PHE A 185 0.97 -0.93 -9.83
N LYS A 186 1.08 -0.18 -10.95
CA LYS A 186 1.12 1.29 -10.99
C LYS A 186 -0.26 1.90 -10.76
N ILE A 187 -0.83 1.68 -9.58
CA ILE A 187 -2.14 2.27 -9.23
C ILE A 187 -2.07 3.79 -9.08
N THR A 188 -0.88 4.34 -8.85
CA THR A 188 -0.66 5.79 -8.77
C THR A 188 -0.94 6.52 -10.07
N ASP A 189 -0.77 5.87 -11.23
CA ASP A 189 -1.12 6.43 -12.55
C ASP A 189 -2.62 6.72 -12.68
N TYR A 190 -3.44 6.15 -11.80
CA TYR A 190 -4.89 6.32 -11.76
C TYR A 190 -5.36 7.25 -10.64
N ALA A 191 -4.47 7.80 -9.82
CA ALA A 191 -4.82 8.56 -8.61
C ALA A 191 -5.81 9.71 -8.89
N ASP A 192 -5.57 10.52 -9.91
CA ASP A 192 -6.47 11.62 -10.30
C ASP A 192 -7.84 11.11 -10.79
N ARG A 193 -7.85 10.05 -11.60
CA ARG A 193 -9.09 9.44 -12.09
C ARG A 193 -9.91 8.82 -10.95
N LEU A 194 -9.26 8.22 -9.96
CA LEU A 194 -9.92 7.67 -8.78
C LEU A 194 -10.56 8.79 -7.93
N LEU A 195 -9.87 9.91 -7.74
CA LEU A 195 -10.43 11.07 -7.04
C LEU A 195 -11.62 11.66 -7.79
N GLU A 196 -11.53 11.80 -9.11
CA GLU A 196 -12.67 12.24 -9.91
C GLU A 196 -13.84 11.25 -9.84
N GLY A 197 -13.54 9.94 -9.85
CA GLY A 197 -14.54 8.88 -9.63
C GLY A 197 -15.25 9.01 -8.27
N CYS A 198 -14.54 9.34 -7.20
CA CYS A 198 -15.16 9.61 -5.90
C CYS A 198 -16.20 10.75 -5.96
N LYS A 199 -15.89 11.84 -6.68
CA LYS A 199 -16.85 12.95 -6.88
C LYS A 199 -18.11 12.51 -7.64
N GLN A 200 -17.94 11.70 -8.70
CA GLN A 200 -19.04 11.18 -9.52
C GLN A 200 -19.96 10.21 -8.74
N LEU A 201 -19.45 9.60 -7.69
CA LEU A 201 -20.17 8.68 -6.79
C LEU A 201 -20.88 9.42 -5.63
N SER A 202 -20.65 10.71 -5.45
CA SER A 202 -21.35 11.51 -4.42
C SER A 202 -22.87 11.39 -4.55
N GLY A 203 -23.53 11.16 -3.44
CA GLY A 203 -24.98 10.88 -3.38
C GLY A 203 -25.40 9.48 -3.87
N LYS A 204 -24.47 8.65 -4.35
CA LYS A 204 -24.73 7.25 -4.78
C LYS A 204 -24.06 6.23 -3.85
N TRP A 205 -22.97 6.62 -3.23
CA TRP A 205 -22.22 5.85 -2.25
C TRP A 205 -22.24 6.57 -0.89
N PRO A 206 -22.05 5.83 0.23
CA PRO A 206 -21.94 6.45 1.55
C PRO A 206 -20.79 7.47 1.58
N GLU A 207 -21.07 8.69 2.00
CA GLU A 207 -20.08 9.78 2.04
C GLU A 207 -18.86 9.44 2.91
N GLN A 208 -19.06 8.67 3.98
CA GLN A 208 -17.95 8.18 4.81
C GLN A 208 -16.95 7.34 4.00
N VAL A 209 -17.43 6.47 3.11
CA VAL A 209 -16.57 5.64 2.24
C VAL A 209 -15.81 6.52 1.26
N LEU A 210 -16.48 7.50 0.63
CA LEU A 210 -15.86 8.41 -0.32
C LEU A 210 -14.79 9.28 0.35
N THR A 211 -15.05 9.74 1.58
CA THR A 211 -14.08 10.48 2.39
C THR A 211 -12.85 9.61 2.72
N MET A 212 -13.08 8.38 3.16
CA MET A 212 -11.98 7.44 3.45
C MET A 212 -11.13 7.17 2.20
N GLN A 213 -11.75 6.94 1.04
CA GLN A 213 -11.04 6.71 -0.23
C GLN A 213 -10.24 7.95 -0.66
N SER A 214 -10.84 9.14 -0.59
CA SER A 214 -10.17 10.39 -0.93
C SER A 214 -8.97 10.66 -0.01
N ASN A 215 -9.10 10.39 1.29
CA ASN A 215 -8.01 10.52 2.25
C ASN A 215 -6.90 9.48 2.04
N TRP A 216 -7.27 8.26 1.61
CA TRP A 216 -6.31 7.22 1.25
C TRP A 216 -5.49 7.61 0.03
N ILE A 217 -6.13 8.13 -1.02
CA ILE A 217 -5.45 8.64 -2.22
C ILE A 217 -4.59 9.84 -1.85
N GLY A 218 -5.10 10.76 -1.02
CA GLY A 218 -4.37 11.81 -0.34
C GLY A 218 -3.59 12.73 -1.27
N LYS A 219 -4.28 13.36 -2.24
CA LYS A 219 -3.68 14.33 -3.16
C LYS A 219 -3.28 15.58 -2.41
N SER A 220 -2.02 15.99 -2.55
CA SER A 220 -1.45 17.19 -1.94
C SER A 220 -0.80 18.07 -3.01
N TYR A 221 -1.11 19.36 -2.98
CA TYR A 221 -0.47 20.37 -3.82
C TYR A 221 0.63 21.05 -3.01
N GLY A 222 1.77 21.30 -3.64
CA GLY A 222 2.89 21.92 -2.96
C GLY A 222 4.03 22.24 -3.92
N ALA A 223 5.24 22.25 -3.38
CA ALA A 223 6.47 22.46 -4.15
C ALA A 223 7.53 21.42 -3.83
N GLU A 224 8.26 20.98 -4.83
CA GLU A 224 9.58 20.37 -4.67
C GLU A 224 10.63 21.47 -4.61
N VAL A 225 11.50 21.44 -3.61
CA VAL A 225 12.56 22.41 -3.39
C VAL A 225 13.89 21.72 -3.21
N ASN A 226 14.92 22.27 -3.84
CA ASN A 226 16.28 21.74 -3.81
C ASN A 226 17.15 22.55 -2.82
N PHE A 227 17.59 21.91 -1.76
CA PHE A 227 18.54 22.44 -0.79
C PHE A 227 19.92 21.91 -1.08
N LYS A 228 20.86 22.78 -1.47
CA LYS A 228 22.26 22.39 -1.69
C LYS A 228 22.96 22.15 -0.36
N ILE A 229 23.76 21.11 -0.29
CA ILE A 229 24.63 20.89 0.88
C ILE A 229 25.84 21.79 0.76
N LYS A 230 26.15 22.49 1.84
CA LYS A 230 27.32 23.36 1.91
C LYS A 230 28.61 22.55 1.69
N GLU A 231 29.51 23.07 0.84
CA GLU A 231 30.83 22.48 0.56
C GLU A 231 30.80 21.04 -0.03
N LYS A 232 29.61 20.57 -0.46
CA LYS A 232 29.45 19.26 -1.10
C LYS A 232 28.56 19.38 -2.35
N ASN A 233 28.67 18.42 -3.26
CA ASN A 233 27.87 18.41 -4.50
C ASN A 233 26.48 17.78 -4.34
N GLU A 234 26.08 17.45 -3.11
CA GLU A 234 24.82 16.84 -2.81
C GLU A 234 23.69 17.87 -2.73
N VAL A 235 22.49 17.41 -3.06
CA VAL A 235 21.25 18.18 -2.98
C VAL A 235 20.21 17.36 -2.21
N ILE A 236 19.60 17.97 -1.20
CA ILE A 236 18.42 17.40 -0.54
C ILE A 236 17.20 17.95 -1.27
N LYS A 237 16.36 17.06 -1.81
CA LYS A 237 15.05 17.41 -2.36
C LYS A 237 14.00 17.26 -1.27
N VAL A 238 13.15 18.27 -1.12
CA VAL A 238 12.04 18.28 -0.16
C VAL A 238 10.74 18.56 -0.90
N PHE A 239 9.68 17.85 -0.55
CA PHE A 239 8.33 18.23 -0.92
C PHE A 239 7.65 18.90 0.27
N THR A 240 7.06 20.07 0.06
CA THR A 240 6.28 20.78 1.07
C THR A 240 4.92 21.21 0.54
N THR A 241 3.87 21.08 1.35
CA THR A 241 2.55 21.67 1.08
C THR A 241 2.45 23.13 1.53
N ARG A 242 3.49 23.63 2.19
CA ARG A 242 3.58 24.98 2.74
C ARG A 242 4.80 25.72 2.18
N PRO A 243 4.88 25.96 0.84
CA PRO A 243 5.98 26.74 0.26
C PRO A 243 6.04 28.18 0.81
N ASP A 244 4.94 28.71 1.29
CA ASP A 244 4.83 29.99 2.00
C ASP A 244 5.68 30.06 3.29
N THR A 245 6.08 28.91 3.88
CA THR A 245 6.90 28.89 5.10
C THR A 245 8.40 28.72 4.84
N LEU A 246 8.85 28.64 3.60
CA LEU A 246 10.25 28.37 3.22
C LEU A 246 11.27 29.32 3.85
N TYR A 247 10.94 30.59 4.01
CA TYR A 247 11.81 31.57 4.69
C TYR A 247 12.00 31.27 6.18
N GLY A 248 11.06 30.52 6.79
CA GLY A 248 11.11 30.08 8.17
C GLY A 248 11.77 28.74 8.39
N ALA A 249 12.33 28.13 7.34
CA ALA A 249 13.08 26.89 7.47
C ALA A 249 14.43 27.16 8.13
N THR A 250 14.60 26.67 9.35
CA THR A 250 15.78 26.92 10.19
C THR A 250 16.67 25.67 10.36
N PHE A 251 16.16 24.49 10.01
CA PHE A 251 16.94 23.25 9.95
C PHE A 251 16.30 22.27 8.97
N MET A 252 17.07 21.24 8.60
CA MET A 252 16.62 20.14 7.75
C MET A 252 16.60 18.86 8.55
N VAL A 253 15.65 17.97 8.28
CA VAL A 253 15.61 16.65 8.90
C VAL A 253 15.49 15.56 7.84
N LEU A 254 16.35 14.55 7.97
CA LEU A 254 16.36 13.35 7.16
C LEU A 254 15.84 12.16 7.97
N ALA A 255 15.11 11.27 7.31
CA ALA A 255 14.80 9.97 7.87
C ALA A 255 16.09 9.21 8.21
N PRO A 256 16.17 8.46 9.30
CA PRO A 256 17.38 7.70 9.68
C PRO A 256 17.86 6.72 8.59
N GLU A 257 16.93 6.23 7.78
CA GLU A 257 17.16 5.32 6.66
C GLU A 257 17.63 6.02 5.38
N HIS A 258 17.60 7.36 5.35
CA HIS A 258 17.95 8.12 4.15
C HIS A 258 19.45 7.97 3.79
N PRO A 259 19.81 7.65 2.53
CA PRO A 259 21.20 7.39 2.13
C PRO A 259 22.17 8.53 2.45
N LEU A 260 21.70 9.78 2.43
CA LEU A 260 22.52 10.95 2.75
C LEU A 260 22.91 11.02 4.23
N VAL A 261 22.18 10.40 5.16
CA VAL A 261 22.52 10.45 6.60
C VAL A 261 23.94 9.91 6.83
N THR A 262 24.20 8.71 6.35
CA THR A 262 25.53 8.10 6.46
C THR A 262 26.57 8.85 5.65
N LYS A 263 26.21 9.30 4.41
CA LYS A 263 27.14 10.01 3.53
C LYS A 263 27.58 11.37 4.09
N LEU A 264 26.67 12.09 4.73
CA LEU A 264 26.92 13.41 5.28
C LEU A 264 27.71 13.37 6.58
N SER A 265 27.52 12.32 7.41
CA SER A 265 28.23 12.16 8.67
C SER A 265 29.60 11.52 8.53
N LEU A 266 29.88 10.86 7.40
CA LEU A 266 31.17 10.18 7.17
C LEU A 266 32.36 11.14 7.26
N GLY A 267 33.33 10.83 8.13
CA GLY A 267 34.51 11.63 8.37
C GLY A 267 34.25 12.88 9.25
N THR A 268 33.07 13.07 9.79
CA THR A 268 32.75 14.12 10.77
C THR A 268 32.89 13.59 12.20
N GLU A 269 32.99 14.47 13.17
CA GLU A 269 32.95 14.10 14.60
C GLU A 269 31.63 13.41 15.01
N GLN A 270 30.57 13.56 14.20
CA GLN A 270 29.23 13.02 14.44
C GLN A 270 29.04 11.59 13.93
N GLU A 271 29.97 11.04 13.15
CA GLU A 271 29.82 9.73 12.48
C GLU A 271 29.39 8.60 13.43
N ILE A 272 30.05 8.48 14.59
CA ILE A 272 29.77 7.45 15.58
C ILE A 272 28.39 7.66 16.21
N ALA A 273 28.03 8.92 16.54
CA ALA A 273 26.75 9.24 17.16
C ALA A 273 25.59 8.99 16.19
N VAL A 274 25.76 9.37 14.93
CA VAL A 274 24.79 9.12 13.85
C VAL A 274 24.58 7.62 13.63
N GLY A 275 25.66 6.83 13.56
CA GLY A 275 25.58 5.38 13.40
C GLY A 275 24.80 4.70 14.54
N LYS A 276 25.05 5.10 15.78
CA LYS A 276 24.31 4.60 16.96
C LYS A 276 22.83 4.97 16.92
N PHE A 277 22.52 6.22 16.56
CA PHE A 277 21.15 6.71 16.44
C PHE A 277 20.36 5.97 15.38
N VAL A 278 20.92 5.86 14.16
CA VAL A 278 20.30 5.13 13.05
C VAL A 278 19.97 3.68 13.41
N ASN A 279 20.91 2.98 14.07
CA ASN A 279 20.70 1.61 14.49
C ASN A 279 19.61 1.49 15.58
N LYS A 280 19.56 2.44 16.51
CA LYS A 280 18.52 2.48 17.55
C LYS A 280 17.12 2.69 16.91
N VAL A 281 16.98 3.69 16.04
CA VAL A 281 15.67 4.03 15.44
C VAL A 281 15.17 2.97 14.48
N LYS A 282 16.05 2.19 13.84
CA LYS A 282 15.63 1.03 13.02
C LYS A 282 14.87 -0.04 13.80
N GLN A 283 15.06 -0.10 15.11
CA GLN A 283 14.36 -1.04 16.00
C GLN A 283 13.05 -0.48 16.57
N GLU A 284 12.81 0.83 16.38
CA GLU A 284 11.57 1.48 16.85
C GLU A 284 10.42 1.26 15.87
N ASP A 285 9.23 0.93 16.38
CA ASP A 285 8.02 0.79 15.55
C ASP A 285 7.62 2.11 14.88
N LYS A 286 7.23 2.01 13.60
CA LYS A 286 6.85 3.18 12.78
C LYS A 286 5.63 3.93 13.33
N VAL A 287 4.69 3.24 13.97
CA VAL A 287 3.50 3.87 14.57
C VAL A 287 3.92 4.71 15.78
N THR A 288 4.78 4.17 16.61
CA THR A 288 5.34 4.89 17.78
C THR A 288 6.17 6.10 17.34
N ARG A 289 6.96 5.98 16.27
CA ARG A 289 7.77 7.07 15.70
C ARG A 289 6.92 8.25 15.21
N THR A 290 5.75 7.98 14.63
CA THR A 290 4.85 9.01 14.07
C THR A 290 3.78 9.49 15.02
N SER A 291 3.68 8.93 16.22
CA SER A 291 2.75 9.37 17.26
C SER A 291 2.96 10.84 17.60
N GLU A 292 1.87 11.60 17.71
CA GLU A 292 1.92 13.02 18.11
C GLU A 292 2.51 13.18 19.52
N THR A 293 2.25 12.23 20.39
CA THR A 293 2.72 12.23 21.78
C THR A 293 4.12 11.63 21.98
N GLY A 294 4.69 11.00 20.93
CA GLY A 294 6.01 10.39 20.96
C GLY A 294 7.14 11.41 21.08
N GLU A 295 8.19 11.06 21.86
CA GLU A 295 9.36 11.92 22.03
C GLU A 295 10.08 12.12 20.68
N LYS A 296 10.36 13.38 20.30
CA LYS A 296 11.07 13.73 19.09
C LYS A 296 12.58 13.69 19.36
N ASN A 297 13.23 12.62 18.87
CA ASN A 297 14.67 12.40 19.04
C ASN A 297 15.41 12.57 17.71
N GLY A 298 16.61 13.11 17.77
CA GLY A 298 17.47 13.27 16.59
C GLY A 298 18.93 13.41 16.92
N VAL A 299 19.74 13.43 15.85
CA VAL A 299 21.18 13.63 15.91
C VAL A 299 21.62 14.55 14.78
N PHE A 300 22.52 15.49 15.05
CA PHE A 300 23.13 16.33 14.04
C PHE A 300 24.07 15.50 13.16
N THR A 301 24.02 15.71 11.83
CA THR A 301 24.85 14.95 10.88
C THR A 301 26.27 15.50 10.70
N GLY A 302 26.56 16.69 11.24
CA GLY A 302 27.79 17.41 10.99
C GLY A 302 27.79 18.24 9.70
N ALA A 303 26.67 18.25 8.94
CA ALA A 303 26.56 18.96 7.69
C ALA A 303 25.51 20.07 7.74
N TYR A 304 25.64 21.04 6.84
CA TYR A 304 24.69 22.14 6.67
C TYR A 304 24.13 22.13 5.25
N ALA A 305 22.88 22.53 5.11
CA ALA A 305 22.24 22.83 3.83
C ALA A 305 22.06 24.35 3.70
N VAL A 306 22.01 24.83 2.47
CA VAL A 306 21.76 26.25 2.20
C VAL A 306 20.27 26.43 1.92
N ASN A 307 19.58 27.26 2.70
CA ASN A 307 18.19 27.65 2.41
C ASN A 307 18.18 28.47 1.10
N PRO A 308 17.49 28.00 0.05
CA PRO A 308 17.59 28.61 -1.27
C PRO A 308 16.95 30.00 -1.37
N LEU A 309 16.13 30.43 -0.40
CA LEU A 309 15.48 31.74 -0.40
C LEU A 309 16.21 32.76 0.48
N THR A 310 16.82 32.34 1.58
CA THR A 310 17.54 33.24 2.50
C THR A 310 19.06 33.26 2.26
N GLY A 311 19.59 32.21 1.66
CA GLY A 311 21.04 32.00 1.51
C GLY A 311 21.74 31.57 2.80
N GLU A 312 21.00 31.34 3.88
CA GLU A 312 21.55 30.96 5.18
C GLU A 312 21.88 29.49 5.25
N ASP A 313 22.93 29.17 6.00
CA ASP A 313 23.29 27.79 6.33
C ASP A 313 22.39 27.26 7.43
N ILE A 314 21.70 26.16 7.18
CA ILE A 314 20.81 25.49 8.14
C ILE A 314 21.31 24.07 8.44
N PRO A 315 21.36 23.65 9.72
CA PRO A 315 21.92 22.35 10.09
C PRO A 315 21.05 21.21 9.59
N VAL A 316 21.69 20.10 9.17
CA VAL A 316 21.04 18.87 8.72
C VAL A 316 21.06 17.86 9.85
N TRP A 317 19.89 17.45 10.29
CA TRP A 317 19.67 16.47 11.34
C TRP A 317 19.11 15.15 10.78
N SER A 318 19.26 14.08 11.52
CA SER A 318 18.48 12.86 11.34
C SER A 318 17.57 12.69 12.56
N ALA A 319 16.26 12.45 12.37
CA ALA A 319 15.33 12.33 13.47
C ALA A 319 14.31 11.19 13.28
N ASN A 320 13.84 10.63 14.40
CA ASN A 320 12.99 9.45 14.42
C ASN A 320 11.58 9.67 13.83
N PHE A 321 11.05 10.90 13.84
CA PHE A 321 9.70 11.23 13.38
C PHE A 321 9.59 11.47 11.87
N VAL A 322 10.70 11.43 11.11
CA VAL A 322 10.70 11.48 9.66
C VAL A 322 10.80 10.06 9.09
N LEU A 323 9.91 9.74 8.15
CA LEU A 323 9.86 8.43 7.51
C LEU A 323 10.41 8.49 6.11
N MET A 324 11.24 7.50 5.74
CA MET A 324 11.78 7.35 4.39
C MET A 324 10.68 7.15 3.33
N ASP A 325 9.59 6.57 3.75
CA ASP A 325 8.45 6.25 2.90
C ASP A 325 7.51 7.42 2.61
N TYR A 326 7.70 8.59 3.21
CA TYR A 326 6.87 9.76 2.97
C TYR A 326 7.65 10.85 2.24
N GLY A 327 7.13 11.28 1.08
CA GLY A 327 7.79 12.28 0.25
C GLY A 327 9.16 11.79 -0.25
N THR A 328 10.20 12.55 0.09
CA THR A 328 11.60 12.25 -0.27
C THR A 328 12.40 11.62 0.87
N GLY A 329 11.78 11.35 2.03
CA GLY A 329 12.48 10.98 3.25
C GLY A 329 13.25 12.15 3.89
N ALA A 330 12.98 13.38 3.44
CA ALA A 330 13.56 14.62 3.94
C ALA A 330 12.48 15.70 4.13
N ILE A 331 12.59 16.48 5.17
CA ILE A 331 11.73 17.63 5.42
C ILE A 331 12.57 18.89 5.68
N MET A 332 12.05 20.03 5.27
CA MET A 332 12.46 21.31 5.80
C MET A 332 11.66 21.58 7.07
N SER A 333 12.30 21.97 8.13
CA SER A 333 11.65 22.21 9.41
C SER A 333 11.38 23.68 9.63
N VAL A 334 10.11 23.96 9.96
CA VAL A 334 9.60 25.32 10.11
C VAL A 334 8.96 25.50 11.52
N PRO A 335 9.76 25.60 12.57
CA PRO A 335 9.31 25.46 13.95
C PRO A 335 8.25 26.47 14.38
N ALA A 336 8.17 27.63 13.77
CA ALA A 336 7.10 28.57 14.07
C ALA A 336 5.73 28.12 13.51
N HIS A 337 5.69 27.13 12.58
CA HIS A 337 4.49 26.77 11.81
C HIS A 337 4.16 25.26 11.81
N ASP A 338 5.00 24.40 12.41
CA ASP A 338 4.75 22.98 12.65
C ASP A 338 5.10 22.62 14.10
N GLN A 339 4.15 22.01 14.81
CA GLN A 339 4.33 21.71 16.23
C GLN A 339 5.45 20.71 16.49
N ARG A 340 5.61 19.71 15.63
CA ARG A 340 6.68 18.70 15.77
C ARG A 340 8.06 19.33 15.62
N ASP A 341 8.17 20.28 14.67
CA ASP A 341 9.39 21.02 14.43
C ASP A 341 9.70 21.97 15.60
N LEU A 342 8.65 22.59 16.21
CA LEU A 342 8.80 23.45 17.37
C LEU A 342 9.29 22.66 18.60
N ASP A 343 8.70 21.51 18.87
CA ASP A 343 9.10 20.64 19.97
C ASP A 343 10.55 20.16 19.80
N PHE A 344 10.93 19.82 18.57
CA PHE A 344 12.30 19.45 18.25
C PHE A 344 13.27 20.61 18.38
N ALA A 345 12.92 21.77 17.83
CA ALA A 345 13.76 22.99 17.90
C ALA A 345 14.04 23.38 19.35
N ARG A 346 13.05 23.31 20.22
CA ARG A 346 13.20 23.59 21.66
C ARG A 346 14.12 22.58 22.36
N LYS A 347 13.96 21.31 22.03
CA LYS A 347 14.77 20.25 22.64
C LYS A 347 16.26 20.40 22.32
N TYR A 348 16.58 20.86 21.11
CA TYR A 348 17.94 20.94 20.59
C TYR A 348 18.47 22.39 20.46
N ASP A 349 17.75 23.36 21.06
CA ASP A 349 18.10 24.79 21.05
C ASP A 349 18.33 25.34 19.63
N LEU A 350 17.42 24.99 18.70
CA LEU A 350 17.47 25.43 17.31
C LEU A 350 16.64 26.71 17.10
N PRO A 351 17.01 27.58 16.14
CA PRO A 351 16.31 28.84 15.89
C PRO A 351 14.86 28.63 15.49
N VAL A 352 13.96 29.49 16.02
CA VAL A 352 12.57 29.59 15.60
C VAL A 352 12.40 30.91 14.86
N ARG A 353 11.81 30.88 13.66
CA ARG A 353 11.58 32.08 12.84
C ARG A 353 10.13 32.16 12.39
N MET A 354 9.44 33.20 12.80
CA MET A 354 8.08 33.50 12.41
C MET A 354 8.06 34.12 11.01
N VAL A 355 7.33 33.49 10.07
CA VAL A 355 7.17 34.02 8.71
C VAL A 355 5.71 34.17 8.26
N ILE A 356 4.78 33.73 9.10
CA ILE A 356 3.34 33.95 8.90
C ILE A 356 2.76 34.39 10.21
N GLN A 357 2.07 35.55 10.21
CA GLN A 357 1.38 36.11 11.36
C GLN A 357 -0.14 36.01 11.23
N PRO A 358 -0.88 35.77 12.31
CA PRO A 358 -2.33 35.87 12.28
C PRO A 358 -2.79 37.30 11.93
N VAL A 359 -3.99 37.40 11.36
CA VAL A 359 -4.58 38.69 10.99
C VAL A 359 -4.99 39.52 12.23
N GLU A 360 -5.34 38.82 13.31
CA GLU A 360 -5.85 39.42 14.55
C GLU A 360 -4.78 40.14 15.38
N GLY A 361 -3.51 39.89 15.12
CA GLY A 361 -2.39 40.55 15.80
C GLY A 361 -1.11 39.69 15.82
N PRO A 362 0.06 40.35 15.99
CA PRO A 362 1.34 39.66 15.90
C PRO A 362 1.59 38.73 17.11
N LEU A 363 2.09 37.53 16.83
CA LEU A 363 2.65 36.61 17.83
C LEU A 363 4.14 36.89 18.01
N ASP A 364 4.64 36.71 19.23
CA ASP A 364 6.05 36.82 19.58
C ASP A 364 6.71 35.42 19.50
N GLU A 365 7.65 35.27 18.57
CA GLU A 365 8.36 33.99 18.35
C GLU A 365 9.19 33.54 19.57
N SER A 366 9.63 34.48 20.42
CA SER A 366 10.43 34.15 21.60
C SER A 366 9.64 33.46 22.72
N ASN A 367 8.32 33.65 22.75
CA ASN A 367 7.41 33.14 23.77
C ASN A 367 6.39 32.11 23.27
N MET A 368 6.57 31.60 22.03
CA MET A 368 5.64 30.63 21.48
C MET A 368 5.60 29.34 22.27
N THR A 369 4.44 28.92 22.72
CA THR A 369 4.18 27.59 23.32
C THR A 369 3.62 26.62 22.32
N GLU A 370 2.94 27.12 21.30
CA GLU A 370 2.32 26.34 20.20
C GLU A 370 2.70 26.96 18.87
N ALA A 371 2.87 26.11 17.85
CA ALA A 371 3.16 26.55 16.51
C ALA A 371 1.92 27.15 15.82
N PHE A 372 2.10 28.23 15.09
CA PHE A 372 1.03 28.82 14.29
C PHE A 372 0.92 28.14 12.94
N SER A 373 0.06 27.15 12.82
CA SER A 373 -0.13 26.34 11.61
C SER A 373 -1.19 26.88 10.64
N ALA A 374 -1.99 27.87 11.06
CA ALA A 374 -3.05 28.45 10.24
C ALA A 374 -2.51 29.34 9.10
N ASN A 375 -3.38 29.68 8.14
CA ASN A 375 -3.09 30.70 7.15
C ASN A 375 -3.06 32.08 7.79
N GLY A 376 -2.23 32.98 7.27
CA GLY A 376 -2.09 34.36 7.77
C GLY A 376 -1.34 35.23 6.77
N VAL A 377 -0.78 36.33 7.27
CA VAL A 377 -0.03 37.30 6.47
C VAL A 377 1.47 37.02 6.58
N MET A 378 2.15 36.98 5.45
CA MET A 378 3.60 36.75 5.41
C MET A 378 4.39 37.91 5.98
N VAL A 379 5.39 37.58 6.81
CA VAL A 379 6.38 38.49 7.39
C VAL A 379 7.77 37.88 7.24
N ASN A 380 8.83 38.62 7.39
CA ASN A 380 10.22 38.13 7.32
C ASN A 380 10.54 37.28 6.06
N SER A 381 9.82 37.53 4.96
CA SER A 381 9.82 36.70 3.74
C SER A 381 10.17 37.50 2.48
N GLY A 382 11.00 38.52 2.62
CA GLY A 382 11.53 39.36 1.52
C GLY A 382 10.42 39.97 0.67
N SER A 383 10.43 39.72 -0.62
CA SER A 383 9.45 40.25 -1.57
C SER A 383 8.03 39.71 -1.40
N PHE A 384 7.83 38.71 -0.58
CA PHE A 384 6.53 38.09 -0.32
C PHE A 384 5.84 38.61 0.94
N ASN A 385 6.49 39.57 1.67
CA ASN A 385 5.91 40.20 2.83
C ASN A 385 4.56 40.86 2.49
N GLY A 386 3.59 40.72 3.38
CA GLY A 386 2.25 41.28 3.24
C GLY A 386 1.28 40.47 2.41
N LEU A 387 1.73 39.42 1.73
CA LEU A 387 0.85 38.47 1.02
C LEU A 387 0.13 37.58 2.03
N PHE A 388 -1.10 37.20 1.72
CA PHE A 388 -1.82 36.16 2.44
C PHE A 388 -1.35 34.77 1.99
N SER A 389 -1.32 33.78 2.89
CA SER A 389 -0.74 32.45 2.68
C SER A 389 -1.14 31.78 1.36
N ASP A 390 -2.42 31.86 0.96
CA ASP A 390 -2.88 31.16 -0.26
C ASP A 390 -2.34 31.81 -1.54
N GLU A 391 -2.23 33.15 -1.58
CA GLU A 391 -1.57 33.87 -2.68
C GLU A 391 -0.06 33.63 -2.66
N ALA A 392 0.54 33.64 -1.47
CA ALA A 392 1.96 33.42 -1.28
C ALA A 392 2.42 32.04 -1.78
N LYS A 393 1.63 30.98 -1.51
CA LYS A 393 1.94 29.61 -2.00
C LYS A 393 2.12 29.59 -3.52
N SER A 394 1.23 30.23 -4.26
CA SER A 394 1.30 30.30 -5.71
C SER A 394 2.52 31.09 -6.20
N LYS A 395 2.72 32.30 -5.63
CA LYS A 395 3.83 33.18 -6.03
C LYS A 395 5.20 32.61 -5.66
N VAL A 396 5.32 31.93 -4.52
CA VAL A 396 6.55 31.23 -4.15
C VAL A 396 6.85 30.10 -5.12
N CYS A 397 5.84 29.30 -5.54
CA CYS A 397 6.01 28.26 -6.54
C CYS A 397 6.51 28.84 -7.89
N GLU A 398 5.91 29.93 -8.37
CA GLU A 398 6.34 30.61 -9.59
C GLU A 398 7.81 31.10 -9.48
N TYR A 399 8.18 31.65 -8.34
CA TYR A 399 9.56 32.09 -8.09
C TYR A 399 10.53 30.93 -8.09
N LEU A 400 10.19 29.80 -7.42
CA LEU A 400 11.02 28.59 -7.38
C LEU A 400 11.28 28.02 -8.80
N GLU A 401 10.24 28.02 -9.65
CA GLU A 401 10.36 27.59 -11.06
C GLU A 401 11.21 28.57 -11.89
N GLY A 402 10.94 29.86 -11.77
CA GLY A 402 11.70 30.90 -12.50
C GLY A 402 13.18 30.91 -12.17
N THR A 403 13.55 30.59 -10.94
CA THR A 403 14.93 30.51 -10.46
C THR A 403 15.57 29.11 -10.59
N LYS A 404 14.80 28.09 -11.00
CA LYS A 404 15.21 26.68 -11.13
C LYS A 404 15.72 26.04 -9.84
N ILE A 405 15.30 26.57 -8.69
CA ILE A 405 15.60 26.00 -7.36
C ILE A 405 14.53 25.06 -6.87
N GLY A 406 13.37 25.01 -7.54
CA GLY A 406 12.26 24.14 -7.25
C GLY A 406 11.21 24.18 -8.35
N LYS A 407 10.08 23.53 -8.11
CA LYS A 407 8.91 23.56 -9.00
C LYS A 407 7.63 23.29 -8.22
N ALA A 408 6.50 23.74 -8.72
CA ALA A 408 5.20 23.28 -8.25
C ALA A 408 5.10 21.76 -8.48
N SER A 409 4.54 21.05 -7.53
CA SER A 409 4.45 19.60 -7.57
C SER A 409 3.17 19.12 -6.91
N VAL A 410 2.66 17.99 -7.40
CA VAL A 410 1.55 17.27 -6.79
C VAL A 410 2.07 15.94 -6.27
N ASN A 411 1.78 15.65 -5.03
CA ASN A 411 2.13 14.40 -4.40
C ASN A 411 0.86 13.65 -3.97
N PHE A 412 0.94 12.33 -3.96
CA PHE A 412 -0.14 11.45 -3.50
C PHE A 412 0.36 10.61 -2.32
N ARG A 413 -0.53 10.38 -1.36
CA ARG A 413 -0.28 9.40 -0.30
C ARG A 413 -0.37 7.98 -0.84
N LEU A 414 -1.26 7.76 -1.83
CA LEU A 414 -1.38 6.49 -2.55
C LEU A 414 -0.04 6.06 -3.12
N ARG A 415 0.28 4.78 -2.99
CA ARG A 415 1.50 4.16 -3.52
C ARG A 415 1.14 3.02 -4.43
N ASP A 416 2.08 2.64 -5.29
CA ASP A 416 1.93 1.46 -6.13
C ASP A 416 1.78 0.21 -5.27
N TRP A 417 0.90 -0.66 -5.69
CA TRP A 417 0.56 -1.87 -4.96
C TRP A 417 1.58 -2.98 -5.21
N GLY A 418 2.28 -3.42 -4.16
CA GLY A 418 3.17 -4.56 -4.20
C GLY A 418 2.38 -5.87 -4.19
N VAL A 419 2.37 -6.58 -5.32
CA VAL A 419 1.53 -7.77 -5.52
C VAL A 419 2.27 -9.09 -5.38
N SER A 420 3.58 -9.10 -5.21
CA SER A 420 4.38 -10.31 -5.00
C SER A 420 4.21 -10.88 -3.60
N ARG A 421 3.98 -12.19 -3.53
CA ARG A 421 4.02 -12.96 -2.27
C ARG A 421 4.91 -14.17 -2.45
N GLN A 422 5.84 -14.38 -1.49
CA GLN A 422 6.72 -15.53 -1.44
C GLN A 422 6.01 -16.71 -0.77
N ARG A 423 4.85 -17.06 -1.33
CA ARG A 423 3.93 -18.07 -0.82
C ARG A 423 3.58 -19.06 -1.89
N TYR A 424 3.23 -20.28 -1.47
CA TYR A 424 2.81 -21.32 -2.37
C TYR A 424 1.34 -21.13 -2.79
N TRP A 425 0.43 -20.91 -1.82
CA TRP A 425 -1.01 -20.89 -2.05
C TRP A 425 -1.48 -19.53 -2.58
N GLY A 426 -1.33 -19.32 -3.87
CA GLY A 426 -1.68 -18.10 -4.59
C GLY A 426 -1.53 -18.28 -6.10
N THR A 427 -2.02 -17.32 -6.88
CA THR A 427 -1.89 -17.35 -8.35
C THR A 427 -0.43 -17.18 -8.78
N PRO A 428 0.19 -18.14 -9.49
CA PRO A 428 1.55 -17.98 -10.00
C PRO A 428 1.67 -16.80 -10.97
N ILE A 429 2.72 -16.00 -10.82
CA ILE A 429 3.00 -14.88 -11.72
C ILE A 429 3.53 -15.40 -13.05
N PRO A 430 2.89 -15.05 -14.20
CA PRO A 430 3.17 -15.67 -15.50
C PRO A 430 4.37 -15.03 -16.23
N ILE A 431 5.53 -15.02 -15.56
CA ILE A 431 6.79 -14.48 -16.11
C ILE A 431 7.88 -15.55 -16.06
N VAL A 432 8.71 -15.57 -17.09
CA VAL A 432 9.94 -16.36 -17.18
C VAL A 432 11.15 -15.41 -17.13
N ARG A 433 12.16 -15.77 -16.37
CA ARG A 433 13.45 -15.06 -16.30
C ARG A 433 14.47 -15.80 -17.14
N CYS A 434 14.88 -15.18 -18.22
CA CYS A 434 15.91 -15.66 -19.13
C CYS A 434 17.16 -14.80 -18.99
N ASP A 435 18.34 -15.43 -18.93
CA ASP A 435 19.61 -14.69 -18.79
C ASP A 435 19.92 -13.84 -20.04
N GLU A 436 19.37 -14.18 -21.19
CA GLU A 436 19.58 -13.42 -22.44
C GLU A 436 18.42 -12.48 -22.77
N CYS A 437 17.17 -12.91 -22.61
CA CYS A 437 16.00 -12.11 -22.99
C CYS A 437 15.44 -11.27 -21.83
N GLY A 438 15.93 -11.49 -20.59
CA GLY A 438 15.42 -10.81 -19.41
C GLY A 438 14.09 -11.37 -18.91
N LEU A 439 13.13 -10.47 -18.63
CA LEU A 439 11.79 -10.84 -18.16
C LEU A 439 10.88 -11.09 -19.36
N VAL A 440 10.48 -12.33 -19.55
CA VAL A 440 9.68 -12.79 -20.71
C VAL A 440 8.29 -13.21 -20.24
N PRO A 441 7.21 -12.60 -20.74
CA PRO A 441 5.84 -13.05 -20.48
C PRO A 441 5.60 -14.46 -21.01
N VAL A 442 4.84 -15.26 -20.25
CA VAL A 442 4.36 -16.54 -20.74
C VAL A 442 3.29 -16.33 -21.81
N PRO A 443 3.32 -17.00 -22.96
CA PRO A 443 2.28 -16.91 -23.98
C PRO A 443 0.88 -17.21 -23.44
N GLU A 444 -0.14 -16.47 -23.92
CA GLU A 444 -1.51 -16.59 -23.41
C GLU A 444 -2.13 -17.97 -23.61
N ASP A 445 -1.73 -18.67 -24.66
CA ASP A 445 -2.17 -20.03 -24.97
C ASP A 445 -1.58 -21.09 -24.04
N GLN A 446 -0.53 -20.74 -23.28
CA GLN A 446 0.08 -21.60 -22.26
C GLN A 446 -0.49 -21.36 -20.86
N LEU A 447 -1.45 -20.45 -20.72
CA LEU A 447 -2.15 -20.22 -19.46
C LEU A 447 -3.25 -21.28 -19.21
N PRO A 448 -3.45 -21.72 -17.98
CA PRO A 448 -2.78 -21.25 -16.75
C PRO A 448 -1.45 -21.95 -16.47
N ILE A 449 -0.50 -21.21 -15.88
CA ILE A 449 0.59 -21.84 -15.14
C ILE A 449 -0.01 -22.40 -13.86
N GLN A 450 -0.04 -23.72 -13.76
CA GLN A 450 -0.68 -24.40 -12.63
C GLN A 450 0.27 -24.55 -11.45
N LEU A 451 -0.30 -24.47 -10.23
CA LEU A 451 0.40 -24.84 -9.00
C LEU A 451 0.62 -26.37 -8.98
N PRO A 452 1.82 -26.85 -8.67
CA PRO A 452 2.07 -28.26 -8.45
C PRO A 452 1.37 -28.71 -7.16
N LEU A 453 0.59 -29.79 -7.22
CA LEU A 453 -0.16 -30.30 -6.06
C LEU A 453 0.64 -31.30 -5.21
N ASP A 454 1.69 -31.88 -5.78
CA ASP A 454 2.60 -32.80 -5.07
C ASP A 454 3.81 -32.02 -4.54
N VAL A 455 3.59 -31.31 -3.43
CA VAL A 455 4.62 -30.48 -2.79
C VAL A 455 4.69 -30.75 -1.30
N ASP A 456 5.92 -30.81 -0.77
CA ASP A 456 6.15 -30.84 0.66
C ASP A 456 6.17 -29.40 1.22
N LEU A 457 5.23 -29.11 2.10
CA LEU A 457 5.11 -27.83 2.81
C LEU A 457 5.83 -27.83 4.17
N GLY A 458 6.63 -28.87 4.47
CA GLY A 458 7.25 -29.12 5.77
C GLY A 458 8.24 -28.04 6.23
N ASN A 459 8.84 -27.27 5.33
CA ASN A 459 9.72 -26.16 5.66
C ASN A 459 8.93 -24.87 5.85
N ARG A 460 8.65 -24.51 7.10
CA ARG A 460 7.95 -23.28 7.47
C ARG A 460 8.62 -22.05 6.82
N GLY A 461 7.85 -21.32 6.04
CA GLY A 461 8.23 -20.00 5.53
C GLY A 461 8.91 -19.94 4.17
N GLN A 462 9.35 -21.04 3.56
CA GLN A 462 9.88 -21.05 2.22
C GLN A 462 8.86 -21.62 1.23
N SER A 463 8.53 -20.88 0.16
CA SER A 463 7.66 -21.39 -0.88
C SER A 463 8.32 -22.57 -1.58
N PRO A 464 7.68 -23.77 -1.66
CA PRO A 464 8.23 -24.92 -2.37
C PRO A 464 8.44 -24.63 -3.86
N LEU A 465 7.78 -23.63 -4.43
CA LEU A 465 7.98 -23.21 -5.82
C LEU A 465 9.43 -22.81 -6.12
N THR A 466 10.18 -22.35 -5.10
CA THR A 466 11.58 -21.95 -5.26
C THR A 466 12.54 -23.13 -5.37
N THR A 467 12.18 -24.29 -4.85
CA THR A 467 13.02 -25.49 -4.74
C THR A 467 12.58 -26.61 -5.68
N LEU A 468 11.31 -26.63 -6.10
CA LEU A 468 10.76 -27.65 -6.99
C LEU A 468 11.22 -27.43 -8.43
N ALA A 469 12.21 -28.23 -8.88
CA ALA A 469 12.84 -28.08 -10.19
C ALA A 469 11.82 -28.21 -11.35
N GLU A 470 10.83 -29.05 -11.21
CA GLU A 470 9.76 -29.25 -12.20
C GLU A 470 8.89 -28.01 -12.39
N PHE A 471 8.77 -27.18 -11.37
CA PHE A 471 8.04 -25.92 -11.47
C PHE A 471 8.91 -24.78 -12.00
N TYR A 472 10.07 -24.52 -11.37
CA TYR A 472 10.84 -23.31 -11.71
C TYR A 472 11.69 -23.44 -12.96
N LYS A 473 12.12 -24.64 -13.36
CA LYS A 473 12.88 -24.84 -14.62
C LYS A 473 11.93 -24.85 -15.80
N THR A 474 12.24 -24.07 -16.81
CA THR A 474 11.45 -23.98 -18.04
C THR A 474 12.32 -23.57 -19.22
N GLN A 475 11.76 -23.57 -20.42
CA GLN A 475 12.38 -22.96 -21.59
C GLN A 475 11.88 -21.52 -21.75
N CYS A 476 12.75 -20.63 -22.21
CA CYS A 476 12.38 -19.29 -22.55
C CYS A 476 11.42 -19.28 -23.76
N PRO A 477 10.26 -18.63 -23.68
CA PRO A 477 9.33 -18.56 -24.80
C PRO A 477 9.88 -17.85 -26.04
N GLU A 478 10.86 -16.96 -25.88
CA GLU A 478 11.46 -16.18 -26.98
C GLU A 478 12.64 -16.89 -27.62
N CYS A 479 13.62 -17.37 -26.85
CA CYS A 479 14.86 -17.92 -27.40
C CYS A 479 15.00 -19.45 -27.27
N GLY A 480 14.07 -20.13 -26.58
CA GLY A 480 14.08 -21.59 -26.37
C GLY A 480 15.13 -22.10 -25.39
N LYS A 481 16.03 -21.25 -24.88
CA LYS A 481 17.07 -21.66 -23.93
C LYS A 481 16.50 -21.95 -22.54
N LEU A 482 17.27 -22.66 -21.71
CA LEU A 482 16.91 -22.90 -20.31
C LEU A 482 16.72 -21.58 -19.56
N ALA A 483 15.62 -21.48 -18.85
CA ALA A 483 15.21 -20.29 -18.12
C ALA A 483 14.51 -20.68 -16.81
N ARG A 484 14.13 -19.69 -16.00
CA ARG A 484 13.46 -19.92 -14.72
C ARG A 484 12.10 -19.21 -14.69
N ARG A 485 11.07 -19.93 -14.29
CA ARG A 485 9.78 -19.30 -13.97
C ARG A 485 9.91 -18.39 -12.76
N GLU A 486 9.07 -17.36 -12.72
CA GLU A 486 8.82 -16.62 -11.49
C GLU A 486 8.20 -17.56 -10.46
N THR A 487 8.67 -17.46 -9.22
CA THR A 487 8.23 -18.31 -8.11
C THR A 487 7.38 -17.57 -7.09
N ASP A 488 7.24 -16.24 -7.24
CA ASP A 488 6.29 -15.47 -6.47
C ASP A 488 4.86 -15.72 -6.97
N THR A 489 3.92 -15.64 -6.06
CA THR A 489 2.49 -15.66 -6.35
C THR A 489 1.88 -14.27 -6.16
N LEU A 490 0.73 -14.02 -6.76
CA LEU A 490 0.00 -12.78 -6.58
C LEU A 490 -0.63 -12.71 -5.19
N ASP A 491 -0.69 -11.49 -4.66
CA ASP A 491 -1.50 -11.15 -3.50
C ASP A 491 -2.94 -11.66 -3.70
N THR A 492 -3.52 -12.24 -2.65
CA THR A 492 -4.89 -12.78 -2.71
C THR A 492 -5.92 -11.73 -3.12
N PHE A 493 -5.72 -10.46 -2.78
CA PHE A 493 -6.61 -9.37 -3.19
C PHE A 493 -6.61 -9.09 -4.70
N VAL A 494 -5.64 -9.61 -5.45
CA VAL A 494 -5.68 -9.59 -6.93
C VAL A 494 -6.66 -10.64 -7.46
N CYS A 495 -6.92 -11.68 -6.68
CA CYS A 495 -7.72 -12.84 -7.11
C CYS A 495 -9.22 -12.67 -6.82
N SER A 496 -9.59 -11.89 -5.82
CA SER A 496 -10.97 -11.74 -5.34
C SER A 496 -11.67 -10.45 -5.76
#